data_33fd0feab574ee050fe33a74aad8f07b
#
_entry.id   33fd0feab574ee050fe33a74aad8f07b
#
_cell.length_a   1.000
_cell.length_b   1.000
_cell.length_c   1.000
_cell.angle_alpha   90.00
_cell.angle_beta   90.00
_cell.angle_gamma   90.00
#
_symmetry.space_group_name_H-M   'P 1'
#
loop_
_entity.id
_entity.type
_entity.pdbx_description
1 polymer ?
#
loop_
_entity_poly.entity_id
_entity_poly.type
_entity_poly.pdbx_seq_one_letter_code
_entity_poly.pdbx_strand_id
1 'polypeptide(L)'
;MNYPIFPTNSAYGNFPAFPTTTYQWGFSILGHYYGLSVKIPDLAGIPEWIAKILYWCIGWIGALFKYLIIYISVFLVNTFDTAFNDLIGIFNQTINFIQKLTSSMGIFGIPIEIALIAGITILGILGISSLIKLGSKIMEVL
;
A
#
# COMPACT_ATOMS: atom_id res chain seq x y z
N MET A 1 4.85 -7.82 4.51
CA MET A 1 3.51 -7.47 3.93
C MET A 1 3.65 -7.19 2.44
N ASN A 2 2.66 -7.59 1.67
CA ASN A 2 2.64 -7.31 0.23
C ASN A 2 2.09 -5.91 -0.03
N TYR A 3 2.66 -5.22 -1.02
CA TYR A 3 2.16 -3.92 -1.46
C TYR A 3 0.78 -4.04 -2.10
N PRO A 4 -0.08 -3.04 -1.93
CA PRO A 4 -1.38 -3.03 -2.57
C PRO A 4 -1.26 -2.92 -4.09
N ILE A 5 -2.20 -3.52 -4.80
CA ILE A 5 -2.28 -3.40 -6.25
C ILE A 5 -2.89 -2.03 -6.59
N PHE A 6 -2.33 -1.37 -7.60
CA PHE A 6 -2.86 -0.09 -8.09
C PHE A 6 -4.31 -0.24 -8.54
N PRO A 7 -5.22 0.65 -8.14
CA PRO A 7 -6.62 0.56 -8.53
C PRO A 7 -6.78 0.72 -10.05
N THR A 8 -7.50 -0.20 -10.66
CA THR A 8 -7.78 -0.18 -12.11
C THR A 8 -9.13 0.45 -12.44
N ASN A 9 -10.02 0.50 -11.46
CA ASN A 9 -11.38 1.03 -11.62
C ASN A 9 -11.71 2.01 -10.51
N SER A 10 -12.61 2.97 -10.81
CA SER A 10 -13.21 3.83 -9.80
C SER A 10 -14.04 3.00 -8.81
N ALA A 11 -14.12 3.45 -7.56
CA ALA A 11 -15.01 2.86 -6.55
C ALA A 11 -16.49 2.86 -6.97
N TYR A 12 -16.88 3.70 -7.91
CA TYR A 12 -18.25 3.83 -8.44
C TYR A 12 -18.42 3.22 -9.84
N GLY A 13 -17.51 2.34 -10.26
CA GLY A 13 -17.64 1.58 -11.50
C GLY A 13 -16.98 2.21 -12.71
N ASN A 14 -17.49 1.88 -13.89
CA ASN A 14 -16.92 2.31 -15.16
C ASN A 14 -17.26 3.76 -15.49
N PHE A 15 -16.50 4.34 -16.43
CA PHE A 15 -16.78 5.68 -16.93
C PHE A 15 -18.20 5.75 -17.51
N PRO A 16 -19.01 6.77 -17.16
CA PRO A 16 -20.39 6.88 -17.60
C PRO A 16 -20.49 7.03 -19.13
N ALA A 17 -21.33 6.22 -19.74
CA ALA A 17 -21.58 6.31 -21.18
C ALA A 17 -22.28 7.62 -21.52
N PHE A 18 -21.92 8.19 -22.68
CA PHE A 18 -22.55 9.41 -23.18
C PHE A 18 -24.05 9.17 -23.45
N PRO A 19 -24.95 10.08 -23.02
CA PRO A 19 -26.37 9.90 -23.23
C PRO A 19 -26.74 10.02 -24.71
N THR A 20 -27.36 8.97 -25.25
CA THR A 20 -27.83 8.92 -26.63
C THR A 20 -29.24 8.34 -26.66
N THR A 21 -30.08 8.90 -27.54
CA THR A 21 -31.38 8.34 -27.84
C THR A 21 -31.33 7.68 -29.21
N THR A 22 -31.86 6.48 -29.31
CA THR A 22 -31.93 5.75 -30.57
C THR A 22 -33.29 5.97 -31.19
N TYR A 23 -33.32 6.59 -32.37
CA TYR A 23 -34.52 6.70 -33.18
C TYR A 23 -34.51 5.61 -34.23
N GLN A 24 -35.60 4.87 -34.31
CA GLN A 24 -35.82 3.86 -35.35
C GLN A 24 -36.84 4.37 -36.32
N TRP A 25 -36.43 4.51 -37.59
CA TRP A 25 -37.34 4.75 -38.70
C TRP A 25 -37.40 3.49 -39.53
N GLY A 26 -38.61 3.09 -39.80
CA GLY A 26 -38.78 1.93 -40.62
C GLY A 26 -40.16 1.91 -41.29
N PHE A 27 -40.20 1.24 -42.44
CA PHE A 27 -41.43 0.92 -43.13
C PHE A 27 -41.41 -0.55 -43.56
N SER A 28 -42.58 -1.12 -43.67
CA SER A 28 -42.72 -2.51 -44.10
C SER A 28 -43.39 -2.55 -45.49
N ILE A 29 -42.73 -3.25 -46.40
CA ILE A 29 -43.24 -3.50 -47.75
C ILE A 29 -43.25 -5.03 -47.96
N LEU A 30 -44.40 -5.58 -48.35
CA LEU A 30 -44.58 -7.01 -48.67
C LEU A 30 -44.03 -7.97 -47.56
N GLY A 31 -44.23 -7.60 -46.30
CA GLY A 31 -43.79 -8.38 -45.16
C GLY A 31 -42.31 -8.27 -44.82
N HIS A 32 -41.53 -7.44 -45.52
CA HIS A 32 -40.16 -7.13 -45.21
C HIS A 32 -40.07 -5.76 -44.53
N TYR A 33 -39.38 -5.71 -43.37
CA TYR A 33 -39.14 -4.47 -42.61
C TYR A 33 -37.83 -3.84 -43.04
N TYR A 34 -37.89 -2.60 -43.47
CA TYR A 34 -36.74 -1.77 -43.77
C TYR A 34 -36.60 -0.71 -42.71
N GLY A 35 -35.62 -0.87 -41.82
CA GLY A 35 -35.40 0.00 -40.69
C GLY A 35 -34.04 0.67 -40.70
N LEU A 36 -34.02 1.95 -40.39
CA LEU A 36 -32.82 2.71 -40.09
C LEU A 36 -32.81 3.11 -38.64
N SER A 37 -31.77 2.72 -37.90
CA SER A 37 -31.59 3.17 -36.52
C SER A 37 -30.50 4.23 -36.48
N VAL A 38 -30.80 5.39 -35.91
CA VAL A 38 -29.87 6.51 -35.76
C VAL A 38 -29.74 6.84 -34.29
N LYS A 39 -28.52 6.89 -33.78
CA LYS A 39 -28.22 7.33 -32.44
C LYS A 39 -27.97 8.84 -32.48
N ILE A 40 -28.77 9.57 -31.74
CA ILE A 40 -28.64 11.04 -31.60
C ILE A 40 -28.29 11.37 -30.13
N PRO A 41 -27.38 12.35 -29.90
CA PRO A 41 -27.10 12.82 -28.58
C PRO A 41 -28.37 13.29 -27.84
N ASP A 42 -28.56 12.82 -26.61
CA ASP A 42 -29.65 13.27 -25.74
C ASP A 42 -29.21 14.49 -24.95
N LEU A 43 -29.56 15.69 -25.40
CA LEU A 43 -29.19 16.93 -24.75
C LEU A 43 -29.82 17.07 -23.36
N ALA A 44 -30.99 16.49 -23.12
CA ALA A 44 -31.63 16.52 -21.81
C ALA A 44 -30.93 15.62 -20.78
N GLY A 45 -30.23 14.59 -21.23
CA GLY A 45 -29.45 13.68 -20.39
C GLY A 45 -28.06 14.20 -20.00
N ILE A 46 -27.57 15.28 -20.63
CA ILE A 46 -26.20 15.82 -20.38
C ILE A 46 -26.00 16.25 -18.92
N PRO A 47 -26.89 16.97 -18.23
CA PRO A 47 -26.70 17.36 -16.83
C PRO A 47 -26.53 16.15 -15.91
N GLU A 48 -27.33 15.11 -16.11
CA GLU A 48 -27.22 13.86 -15.35
C GLU A 48 -25.91 13.11 -15.65
N TRP A 49 -25.50 13.10 -16.89
CA TRP A 49 -24.23 12.52 -17.31
C TRP A 49 -23.02 13.22 -16.68
N ILE A 50 -23.03 14.57 -16.63
CA ILE A 50 -21.99 15.37 -15.94
C ILE A 50 -21.95 15.01 -14.44
N ALA A 51 -23.08 14.89 -13.78
CA ALA A 51 -23.16 14.49 -12.39
C ALA A 51 -22.54 13.07 -12.18
N LYS A 52 -22.83 12.14 -13.07
CA LYS A 52 -22.24 10.80 -13.02
C LYS A 52 -20.72 10.82 -13.23
N ILE A 53 -20.20 11.69 -14.10
CA ILE A 53 -18.75 11.88 -14.29
C ILE A 53 -18.11 12.41 -12.99
N LEU A 54 -18.72 13.41 -12.36
CA LEU A 54 -18.21 13.95 -11.08
C LEU A 54 -18.18 12.87 -9.99
N TYR A 55 -19.22 12.06 -9.89
CA TYR A 55 -19.24 10.92 -8.99
C TYR A 55 -18.14 9.91 -9.29
N TRP A 56 -17.94 9.60 -10.54
CA TRP A 56 -16.88 8.70 -10.98
C TRP A 56 -15.48 9.25 -10.62
N CYS A 57 -15.24 10.56 -10.82
CA CYS A 57 -14.00 11.22 -10.42
C CYS A 57 -13.77 11.17 -8.91
N ILE A 58 -14.80 11.39 -8.10
CA ILE A 58 -14.73 11.28 -6.64
C ILE A 58 -14.37 9.84 -6.24
N GLY A 59 -14.94 8.85 -6.92
CA GLY A 59 -14.60 7.44 -6.72
C GLY A 59 -13.13 7.13 -6.99
N TRP A 60 -12.54 7.73 -8.04
CA TRP A 60 -11.13 7.61 -8.33
C TRP A 60 -10.25 8.25 -7.26
N ILE A 61 -10.58 9.46 -6.83
CA ILE A 61 -9.86 10.16 -5.77
C ILE A 61 -9.87 9.31 -4.50
N GLY A 62 -11.02 8.77 -4.11
CA GLY A 62 -11.14 7.89 -2.95
C GLY A 62 -10.31 6.60 -3.08
N ALA A 63 -10.32 5.96 -4.24
CA ALA A 63 -9.54 4.76 -4.52
C ALA A 63 -8.03 5.03 -4.46
N LEU A 64 -7.56 6.15 -5.03
CA LEU A 64 -6.16 6.56 -4.98
C LEU A 64 -5.72 6.90 -3.56
N PHE A 65 -6.56 7.58 -2.79
CA PHE A 65 -6.27 7.89 -1.39
C PHE A 65 -6.11 6.62 -0.55
N LYS A 66 -7.03 5.68 -0.68
CA LYS A 66 -6.96 4.38 -0.02
C LYS A 66 -5.69 3.62 -0.41
N TYR A 67 -5.37 3.61 -1.70
CA TYR A 67 -4.15 2.97 -2.19
C TYR A 67 -2.89 3.59 -1.56
N LEU A 68 -2.77 4.92 -1.54
CA LEU A 68 -1.63 5.61 -0.97
C LEU A 68 -1.46 5.34 0.52
N ILE A 69 -2.55 5.38 1.29
CA ILE A 69 -2.51 5.11 2.73
C ILE A 69 -2.01 3.68 3.00
N ILE A 70 -2.55 2.70 2.28
CA ILE A 70 -2.13 1.30 2.43
C ILE A 70 -0.68 1.13 1.97
N TYR A 71 -0.28 1.73 0.86
CA TYR A 71 1.08 1.65 0.34
C TYR A 71 2.10 2.21 1.34
N ILE A 72 1.85 3.40 1.89
CA ILE A 72 2.72 4.02 2.89
C ILE A 72 2.79 3.15 4.14
N SER A 73 1.67 2.61 4.61
CA SER A 73 1.63 1.72 5.78
C SER A 73 2.47 0.47 5.58
N VAL A 74 2.33 -0.19 4.42
CA VAL A 74 3.13 -1.38 4.07
C VAL A 74 4.62 -1.03 3.94
N PHE A 75 4.94 0.10 3.31
CA PHE A 75 6.32 0.58 3.19
C PHE A 75 6.97 0.79 4.56
N LEU A 76 6.28 1.46 5.48
CA LEU A 76 6.78 1.68 6.83
C LEU A 76 6.99 0.37 7.58
N VAL A 77 6.00 -0.53 7.56
CA VAL A 77 6.11 -1.83 8.25
C VAL A 77 7.28 -2.64 7.69
N ASN A 78 7.42 -2.74 6.37
CA ASN A 78 8.50 -3.49 5.76
C ASN A 78 9.88 -2.88 6.07
N THR A 79 9.98 -1.56 6.09
CA THR A 79 11.22 -0.85 6.44
C THR A 79 11.63 -1.13 7.87
N PHE A 80 10.66 -1.08 8.81
CA PHE A 80 10.93 -1.41 10.23
C PHE A 80 11.31 -2.87 10.41
N ASP A 81 10.62 -3.79 9.75
CA ASP A 81 10.92 -5.22 9.84
C ASP A 81 12.34 -5.53 9.35
N THR A 82 12.73 -4.95 8.22
CA THR A 82 14.10 -5.09 7.68
C THR A 82 15.13 -4.50 8.62
N ALA A 83 14.92 -3.28 9.13
CA ALA A 83 15.85 -2.64 10.07
C ALA A 83 15.98 -3.44 11.37
N PHE A 84 14.89 -4.00 11.87
CA PHE A 84 14.89 -4.82 13.07
C PHE A 84 15.65 -6.14 12.86
N ASN A 85 15.45 -6.81 11.74
CA ASN A 85 16.16 -8.04 11.42
C ASN A 85 17.66 -7.80 11.21
N ASP A 86 18.04 -6.69 10.57
CA ASP A 86 19.44 -6.30 10.41
C ASP A 86 20.10 -6.03 11.77
N LEU A 87 19.40 -5.36 12.68
CA LEU A 87 19.88 -5.09 14.03
C LEU A 87 20.12 -6.40 14.81
N ILE A 88 19.19 -7.35 14.75
CA ILE A 88 19.34 -8.68 15.35
C ILE A 88 20.52 -9.43 14.73
N GLY A 89 20.70 -9.34 13.43
CA GLY A 89 21.82 -9.95 12.72
C GLY A 89 23.17 -9.43 13.21
N ILE A 90 23.31 -8.11 13.35
CA ILE A 90 24.51 -7.45 13.87
C ILE A 90 24.75 -7.87 15.32
N PHE A 91 23.73 -7.90 16.13
CA PHE A 91 23.80 -8.31 17.51
C PHE A 91 24.32 -9.75 17.66
N ASN A 92 23.76 -10.69 16.90
CA ASN A 92 24.19 -12.08 16.90
C ASN A 92 25.65 -12.27 16.41
N GLN A 93 26.04 -11.54 15.35
CA GLN A 93 27.42 -11.56 14.87
C GLN A 93 28.40 -11.03 15.92
N THR A 94 28.02 -9.99 16.64
CA THR A 94 28.84 -9.40 17.70
C THR A 94 28.99 -10.36 18.87
N ILE A 95 27.93 -11.02 19.30
CA ILE A 95 27.99 -12.05 20.32
C ILE A 95 28.90 -13.20 19.92
N ASN A 96 28.76 -13.70 18.70
CA ASN A 96 29.60 -14.78 18.19
C ASN A 96 31.09 -14.38 18.12
N PHE A 97 31.39 -13.14 17.74
CA PHE A 97 32.75 -12.61 17.76
C PHE A 97 33.33 -12.57 19.17
N ILE A 98 32.56 -12.08 20.16
CA ILE A 98 32.97 -12.04 21.56
C ILE A 98 33.22 -13.45 22.07
N GLN A 99 32.34 -14.39 21.81
CA GLN A 99 32.53 -15.80 22.22
C GLN A 99 33.80 -16.42 21.66
N LYS A 100 34.12 -16.15 20.38
CA LYS A 100 35.38 -16.59 19.76
C LYS A 100 36.61 -15.95 20.41
N LEU A 101 36.52 -14.64 20.69
CA LEU A 101 37.61 -13.89 21.31
C LEU A 101 37.90 -14.39 22.74
N THR A 102 36.83 -14.56 23.54
CA THR A 102 36.94 -14.95 24.96
C THR A 102 37.28 -16.43 25.13
N SER A 103 36.90 -17.31 24.21
CA SER A 103 37.27 -18.71 24.22
C SER A 103 38.80 -18.93 24.09
N SER A 104 39.51 -18.01 23.43
CA SER A 104 40.96 -18.03 23.33
C SER A 104 41.65 -17.61 24.64
N MET A 105 40.98 -16.98 25.56
CA MET A 105 41.50 -16.51 26.83
C MET A 105 41.39 -17.56 27.97
N GLY A 106 40.77 -18.70 27.70
CA GLY A 106 40.57 -19.77 28.71
C GLY A 106 39.68 -19.34 29.88
N ILE A 107 40.05 -19.69 31.11
CA ILE A 107 39.27 -19.41 32.30
C ILE A 107 39.04 -17.90 32.50
N PHE A 108 39.98 -17.04 32.17
CA PHE A 108 39.84 -15.58 32.26
C PHE A 108 38.86 -14.98 31.27
N GLY A 109 38.54 -15.70 30.21
CA GLY A 109 37.57 -15.26 29.18
C GLY A 109 36.12 -15.30 29.69
N ILE A 110 35.78 -16.20 30.61
CA ILE A 110 34.38 -16.41 31.07
C ILE A 110 33.76 -15.14 31.70
N PRO A 111 34.38 -14.48 32.70
CA PRO A 111 33.80 -13.28 33.29
C PRO A 111 33.79 -12.09 32.32
N ILE A 112 34.77 -12.01 31.42
CA ILE A 112 34.83 -10.98 30.40
C ILE A 112 33.71 -11.20 29.36
N GLU A 113 33.47 -12.42 28.92
CA GLU A 113 32.37 -12.79 28.03
C GLU A 113 31.01 -12.39 28.63
N ILE A 114 30.75 -12.76 29.88
CA ILE A 114 29.49 -12.44 30.54
C ILE A 114 29.30 -10.93 30.63
N ALA A 115 30.31 -10.16 31.00
CA ALA A 115 30.25 -8.72 31.10
C ALA A 115 29.99 -8.03 29.73
N LEU A 116 30.66 -8.49 28.68
CA LEU A 116 30.49 -7.96 27.30
C LEU A 116 29.13 -8.30 26.72
N ILE A 117 28.66 -9.54 26.90
CA ILE A 117 27.34 -9.95 26.41
C ILE A 117 26.25 -9.19 27.17
N ALA A 118 26.34 -9.02 28.46
CA ALA A 118 25.40 -8.23 29.25
C ALA A 118 25.35 -6.76 28.78
N GLY A 119 26.53 -6.14 28.57
CA GLY A 119 26.61 -4.77 28.06
C GLY A 119 25.99 -4.60 26.66
N ILE A 120 26.26 -5.51 25.75
CA ILE A 120 25.70 -5.50 24.41
C ILE A 120 24.17 -5.74 24.42
N THR A 121 23.71 -6.64 25.29
CA THR A 121 22.26 -6.89 25.47
C THR A 121 21.54 -5.64 25.94
N ILE A 122 22.11 -4.91 26.89
CA ILE A 122 21.56 -3.64 27.37
C ILE A 122 21.53 -2.61 26.24
N LEU A 123 22.61 -2.46 25.48
CA LEU A 123 22.67 -1.55 24.34
C LEU A 123 21.67 -1.94 23.24
N GLY A 124 21.49 -3.23 22.97
CA GLY A 124 20.50 -3.73 22.03
C GLY A 124 19.07 -3.39 22.46
N ILE A 125 18.72 -3.57 23.74
CA ILE A 125 17.40 -3.21 24.28
C ILE A 125 17.16 -1.70 24.17
N LEU A 126 18.15 -0.87 24.49
CA LEU A 126 18.05 0.58 24.34
C LEU A 126 17.88 1.00 22.88
N GLY A 127 18.60 0.37 21.95
CA GLY A 127 18.47 0.61 20.52
C GLY A 127 17.09 0.26 19.99
N ILE A 128 16.54 -0.90 20.35
CA ILE A 128 15.19 -1.33 20.00
C ILE A 128 14.13 -0.38 20.57
N SER A 129 14.27 0.02 21.83
CA SER A 129 13.38 0.99 22.48
C SER A 129 13.39 2.34 21.77
N SER A 130 14.55 2.80 21.30
CA SER A 130 14.70 4.04 20.53
C SER A 130 14.01 3.94 19.16
N LEU A 131 14.13 2.80 18.47
CA LEU A 131 13.45 2.54 17.21
C LEU A 131 11.93 2.51 17.37
N ILE A 132 11.41 1.88 18.43
CA ILE A 132 9.98 1.85 18.72
C ILE A 132 9.46 3.27 18.98
N LYS A 133 10.19 4.09 19.75
CA LYS A 133 9.83 5.49 19.98
C LYS A 133 9.83 6.31 18.70
N LEU A 134 10.79 6.11 17.82
CA LEU A 134 10.84 6.78 16.52
C LEU A 134 9.65 6.37 15.65
N GLY A 135 9.34 5.07 15.59
CA GLY A 135 8.18 4.56 14.88
C GLY A 135 6.86 5.12 15.37
N SER A 136 6.69 5.21 16.69
CA SER A 136 5.52 5.83 17.33
C SER A 136 5.37 7.30 16.93
N LYS A 137 6.45 8.07 16.96
CA LYS A 137 6.44 9.48 16.53
C LYS A 137 6.07 9.65 15.04
N ILE A 138 6.56 8.78 14.17
CA ILE A 138 6.20 8.81 12.75
C ILE A 138 4.71 8.52 12.57
N MET A 139 4.16 7.57 13.32
CA MET A 139 2.73 7.25 13.28
C MET A 139 1.84 8.39 13.80
N GLU A 140 2.31 9.16 14.77
CA GLU A 140 1.59 10.35 15.27
C GLU A 140 1.54 11.50 14.25
N VAL A 141 2.53 11.60 13.39
CA VAL A 141 2.61 12.64 12.34
C VAL A 141 1.78 12.29 11.11
N LEU A 142 1.56 11.01 10.87
CA LEU A 142 0.73 10.50 9.77
C LEU A 142 -0.74 10.42 10.14
#